data_e1d8f7b0989894a869fbcb9484839066
#
_entry.id   e1d8f7b0989894a869fbcb9484839066
#
_cell.length_a   1.000
_cell.length_b   1.000
_cell.length_c   1.000
_cell.angle_alpha   90.00
_cell.angle_beta   90.00
_cell.angle_gamma   90.00
#
_symmetry.space_group_name_H-M   'P 1'
#
loop_
_entity.id
_entity.type
_entity.pdbx_description
1 polymer ?
#
loop_
_entity_poly.entity_id
_entity_poly.type
_entity_poly.pdbx_seq_one_letter_code
_entity_poly.pdbx_strand_id
1 'polypeptide(L)'
;MSGLLDGVVVLDLTRVLAGPYCGMIMADMGATVIKLENPAGGDDTRKMGPFVNENSVYYANFNRSKLGCTLNLKAPEGKEIFKELVKKADIVIENYRPGTMEKLGLGYDVLKEINPAIIYGAVSGFGHTQMQRKTHSFTLHGIDQQTHTTYHHHRVAGFDGHHHVLEIFLH
;
A
#
# COMPACT_ATOMS: atom_id res chain seq x y z
N MET A 1 -22.17 16.70 -1.04
CA MET A 1 -22.40 15.51 -0.18
C MET A 1 -21.04 15.10 0.35
N SER A 2 -20.89 14.93 1.65
CA SER A 2 -19.66 14.38 2.24
C SER A 2 -19.55 12.90 1.86
N GLY A 3 -18.33 12.45 1.50
CA GLY A 3 -18.06 11.04 1.24
C GLY A 3 -18.03 10.22 2.52
N LEU A 4 -18.10 8.88 2.39
CA LEU A 4 -18.05 7.96 3.55
C LEU A 4 -16.73 8.07 4.34
N LEU A 5 -15.63 8.45 3.66
CA LEU A 5 -14.28 8.60 4.24
C LEU A 5 -13.84 10.07 4.31
N ASP A 6 -14.81 11.00 4.37
CA ASP A 6 -14.49 12.42 4.47
C ASP A 6 -13.72 12.71 5.77
N GLY A 7 -12.58 13.39 5.66
CA GLY A 7 -11.69 13.67 6.79
C GLY A 7 -10.62 12.60 7.05
N VAL A 8 -10.70 11.42 6.42
CA VAL A 8 -9.67 10.37 6.53
C VAL A 8 -8.47 10.72 5.65
N VAL A 9 -7.26 10.62 6.20
CA VAL A 9 -5.99 10.88 5.51
C VAL A 9 -5.24 9.57 5.31
N VAL A 10 -4.92 9.26 4.06
CA VAL A 10 -4.23 8.03 3.64
C VAL A 10 -2.88 8.36 3.03
N LEU A 11 -1.81 7.74 3.52
CA LEU A 11 -0.50 7.73 2.87
C LEU A 11 -0.37 6.47 2.01
N ASP A 12 -0.35 6.67 0.70
CA ASP A 12 -0.32 5.61 -0.30
C ASP A 12 1.10 5.44 -0.87
N LEU A 13 1.82 4.42 -0.39
CA LEU A 13 3.15 4.03 -0.88
C LEU A 13 3.07 2.92 -1.95
N THR A 14 1.87 2.54 -2.36
CA THR A 14 1.65 1.39 -3.23
C THR A 14 2.08 1.67 -4.67
N ARG A 15 2.29 0.59 -5.46
CA ARG A 15 2.74 0.65 -6.85
C ARG A 15 1.94 -0.35 -7.69
N VAL A 16 1.92 -0.12 -8.96
CA VAL A 16 1.36 -0.95 -10.03
C VAL A 16 -0.17 -1.01 -10.01
N LEU A 17 -0.81 -2.01 -9.38
CA LEU A 17 -2.25 -2.23 -9.53
C LEU A 17 -2.98 -2.34 -8.19
N ALA A 18 -2.74 -3.42 -7.45
CA ALA A 18 -3.59 -3.85 -6.35
C ALA A 18 -3.69 -2.80 -5.22
N GLY A 19 -2.56 -2.30 -4.77
CA GLY A 19 -2.53 -1.24 -3.77
C GLY A 19 -3.05 0.10 -4.29
N PRO A 20 -2.61 0.59 -5.48
CA PRO A 20 -3.17 1.79 -6.07
C PRO A 20 -4.68 1.73 -6.27
N TYR A 21 -5.25 0.57 -6.61
CA TYR A 21 -6.69 0.38 -6.72
C TYR A 21 -7.39 0.58 -5.36
N CYS A 22 -6.82 0.04 -4.28
CA CYS A 22 -7.33 0.26 -2.93
C CYS A 22 -7.31 1.75 -2.57
N GLY A 23 -6.19 2.45 -2.79
CA GLY A 23 -6.08 3.89 -2.56
C GLY A 23 -7.06 4.70 -3.41
N MET A 24 -7.30 4.29 -4.65
CA MET A 24 -8.27 4.92 -5.54
C MET A 24 -9.70 4.80 -4.99
N ILE A 25 -10.11 3.62 -4.52
CA ILE A 25 -11.45 3.43 -3.93
C ILE A 25 -11.61 4.33 -2.71
N MET A 26 -10.61 4.43 -1.85
CA MET A 26 -10.66 5.32 -0.68
C MET A 26 -10.78 6.78 -1.09
N ALA A 27 -10.06 7.21 -2.14
CA ALA A 27 -10.17 8.56 -2.68
C ALA A 27 -11.56 8.84 -3.27
N ASP A 28 -12.12 7.88 -4.01
CA ASP A 28 -13.48 7.98 -4.56
C ASP A 28 -14.56 8.02 -3.46
N MET A 29 -14.27 7.47 -2.27
CA MET A 29 -15.13 7.55 -1.08
C MET A 29 -14.93 8.83 -0.26
N GLY A 30 -14.05 9.74 -0.67
CA GLY A 30 -13.84 11.04 -0.03
C GLY A 30 -12.60 11.16 0.85
N ALA A 31 -11.78 10.11 0.99
CA ALA A 31 -10.52 10.22 1.72
C ALA A 31 -9.52 11.14 1.01
N THR A 32 -8.71 11.85 1.77
CA THR A 32 -7.52 12.55 1.26
C THR A 32 -6.40 11.55 1.09
N VAL A 33 -6.18 11.07 -0.12
CA VAL A 33 -5.13 10.09 -0.42
C VAL A 33 -3.90 10.80 -0.97
N ILE A 34 -2.77 10.67 -0.29
CA ILE A 34 -1.47 11.22 -0.69
C ILE A 34 -0.61 10.09 -1.23
N LYS A 35 -0.45 10.06 -2.55
CA LYS A 35 0.40 9.10 -3.26
C LYS A 35 1.86 9.50 -3.12
N LEU A 36 2.63 8.71 -2.38
CA LEU A 36 4.06 8.94 -2.15
C LEU A 36 4.89 8.13 -3.16
N GLU A 37 5.64 8.82 -3.98
CA GLU A 37 6.44 8.21 -5.04
C GLU A 37 7.93 8.51 -4.87
N ASN A 38 8.78 7.58 -5.33
CA ASN A 38 10.22 7.82 -5.40
C ASN A 38 10.52 8.90 -6.46
N PRO A 39 11.28 9.97 -6.15
CA PRO A 39 11.64 11.01 -7.12
C PRO A 39 12.43 10.47 -8.32
N ALA A 40 13.13 9.33 -8.20
CA ALA A 40 13.95 8.75 -9.27
C ALA A 40 13.17 7.97 -10.34
N GLY A 41 11.85 8.05 -10.39
CA GLY A 41 11.08 7.38 -11.46
C GLY A 41 9.60 7.14 -11.16
N GLY A 42 9.16 7.40 -9.96
CA GLY A 42 7.76 7.25 -9.57
C GLY A 42 7.26 5.82 -9.56
N ASP A 43 5.98 5.67 -9.83
CA ASP A 43 5.32 4.38 -10.03
C ASP A 43 5.68 3.81 -11.41
N ASP A 44 5.96 2.52 -11.49
CA ASP A 44 6.33 1.83 -12.74
C ASP A 44 5.25 1.96 -13.81
N THR A 45 4.00 2.10 -13.43
CA THR A 45 2.87 2.27 -14.33
C THR A 45 2.89 3.57 -15.12
N ARG A 46 3.69 4.56 -14.71
CA ARG A 46 3.92 5.78 -15.51
C ARG A 46 4.56 5.47 -16.87
N LYS A 47 5.20 4.31 -17.00
CA LYS A 47 5.86 3.82 -18.23
C LYS A 47 5.04 2.75 -18.95
N MET A 48 3.84 2.44 -18.46
CA MET A 48 2.96 1.43 -19.06
C MET A 48 1.89 2.11 -19.92
N GLY A 49 1.75 1.65 -21.18
CA GLY A 49 0.70 2.13 -22.08
C GLY A 49 -0.69 1.57 -21.74
N PRO A 50 -1.73 2.03 -22.47
CA PRO A 50 -1.66 3.00 -23.55
C PRO A 50 -1.33 4.41 -23.07
N PHE A 51 -0.82 5.25 -23.98
CA PHE A 51 -0.45 6.63 -23.67
C PHE A 51 -1.36 7.61 -24.43
N VAL A 52 -1.74 8.68 -23.75
CA VAL A 52 -2.42 9.84 -24.36
C VAL A 52 -1.64 11.08 -23.94
N ASN A 53 -1.17 11.86 -24.91
CA ASN A 53 -0.32 13.04 -24.68
C ASN A 53 0.85 12.72 -23.70
N GLU A 54 1.58 11.64 -24.00
CA GLU A 54 2.72 11.12 -23.20
C GLU A 54 2.39 10.65 -21.77
N ASN A 55 1.13 10.73 -21.36
CA ASN A 55 0.67 10.27 -20.06
C ASN A 55 0.14 8.85 -20.12
N SER A 56 0.56 7.99 -19.20
CA SER A 56 0.04 6.65 -19.04
C SER A 56 -1.43 6.69 -18.61
N VAL A 57 -2.31 6.16 -19.44
CA VAL A 57 -3.74 6.00 -19.11
C VAL A 57 -3.90 5.00 -17.96
N TYR A 58 -3.04 3.99 -17.92
CA TYR A 58 -3.02 3.01 -16.83
C TYR A 58 -2.74 3.70 -15.48
N TYR A 59 -1.67 4.50 -15.40
CA TYR A 59 -1.36 5.26 -14.20
C TYR A 59 -2.51 6.20 -13.80
N ALA A 60 -3.02 6.98 -14.74
CA ALA A 60 -4.08 7.94 -14.49
C ALA A 60 -5.37 7.29 -13.98
N ASN A 61 -5.70 6.10 -14.49
CA ASN A 61 -6.89 5.37 -14.07
C ASN A 61 -6.86 4.96 -12.60
N PHE A 62 -5.75 4.41 -12.12
CA PHE A 62 -5.63 3.89 -10.75
C PHE A 62 -5.14 4.92 -9.72
N ASN A 63 -4.73 6.10 -10.18
CA ASN A 63 -4.25 7.16 -9.30
C ASN A 63 -5.07 8.46 -9.40
N ARG A 64 -6.26 8.39 -10.00
CA ARG A 64 -7.20 9.51 -10.02
C ARG A 64 -7.59 9.92 -8.60
N SER A 65 -7.92 11.17 -8.43
CA SER A 65 -8.36 11.77 -7.15
C SER A 65 -7.33 11.71 -6.02
N LYS A 66 -6.08 11.29 -6.28
CA LYS A 66 -5.00 11.31 -5.30
C LYS A 66 -4.14 12.57 -5.44
N LEU A 67 -3.61 13.03 -4.32
CA LEU A 67 -2.57 14.05 -4.28
C LEU A 67 -1.20 13.41 -4.51
N GLY A 68 -0.42 13.93 -5.45
CA GLY A 68 0.93 13.42 -5.73
C GLY A 68 1.98 14.09 -4.84
N CYS A 69 2.87 13.28 -4.27
CA CYS A 69 4.03 13.75 -3.52
C CYS A 69 5.23 12.86 -3.84
N THR A 70 6.40 13.46 -4.07
CA THR A 70 7.65 12.69 -4.24
C THR A 70 8.46 12.72 -2.95
N LEU A 71 8.91 11.54 -2.48
CA LEU A 71 9.68 11.41 -1.26
C LEU A 71 10.68 10.26 -1.35
N ASN A 72 11.95 10.54 -1.04
CA ASN A 72 12.99 9.51 -1.02
C ASN A 72 13.06 8.84 0.36
N LEU A 73 12.36 7.73 0.53
CA LEU A 73 12.35 6.97 1.80
C LEU A 73 13.67 6.25 2.11
N LYS A 74 14.67 6.30 1.22
CA LYS A 74 16.02 5.79 1.51
C LYS A 74 16.90 6.84 2.18
N ALA A 75 16.61 8.12 1.95
CA ALA A 75 17.33 9.23 2.57
C ALA A 75 16.84 9.44 4.03
N PRO A 76 17.73 9.75 4.97
CA PRO A 76 17.34 10.03 6.35
C PRO A 76 16.28 11.12 6.46
N GLU A 77 16.45 12.22 5.73
CA GLU A 77 15.53 13.36 5.72
C GLU A 77 14.14 12.96 5.21
N GLY A 78 14.10 12.11 4.17
CA GLY A 78 12.84 11.59 3.62
C GLY A 78 12.10 10.71 4.62
N LYS A 79 12.82 9.92 5.42
CA LYS A 79 12.21 9.13 6.50
C LYS A 79 11.61 10.01 7.59
N GLU A 80 12.31 11.04 8.00
CA GLU A 80 11.80 11.96 9.03
C GLU A 80 10.56 12.71 8.53
N ILE A 81 10.57 13.19 7.27
CA ILE A 81 9.37 13.79 6.66
C ILE A 81 8.21 12.79 6.64
N PHE A 82 8.47 11.52 6.28
CA PHE A 82 7.42 10.50 6.28
C PHE A 82 6.85 10.27 7.68
N LYS A 83 7.69 10.20 8.70
CA LYS A 83 7.24 10.06 10.10
C LYS A 83 6.38 11.24 10.55
N GLU A 84 6.71 12.45 10.13
CA GLU A 84 5.88 13.64 10.42
C GLU A 84 4.50 13.56 9.71
N LEU A 85 4.46 13.02 8.48
CA LEU A 85 3.20 12.77 7.79
C LEU A 85 2.36 11.71 8.51
N VAL A 86 2.98 10.64 9.03
CA VAL A 86 2.32 9.57 9.78
C VAL A 86 1.60 10.09 11.02
N LYS A 87 2.14 11.11 11.70
CA LYS A 87 1.47 11.74 12.85
C LYS A 87 0.10 12.35 12.51
N LYS A 88 -0.13 12.67 11.24
CA LYS A 88 -1.34 13.34 10.73
C LYS A 88 -2.20 12.43 9.86
N ALA A 89 -1.77 11.19 9.64
CA ALA A 89 -2.46 10.22 8.81
C ALA A 89 -3.27 9.25 9.66
N ASP A 90 -4.34 8.73 9.09
CA ASP A 90 -5.15 7.67 9.68
C ASP A 90 -4.74 6.30 9.14
N ILE A 91 -4.32 6.25 7.87
CA ILE A 91 -4.02 5.01 7.16
C ILE A 91 -2.70 5.13 6.41
N VAL A 92 -1.88 4.08 6.47
CA VAL A 92 -0.73 3.86 5.58
C VAL A 92 -1.01 2.60 4.79
N ILE A 93 -0.88 2.67 3.46
CA ILE A 93 -0.96 1.48 2.60
C ILE A 93 0.33 1.30 1.79
N GLU A 94 0.80 0.05 1.70
CA GLU A 94 1.98 -0.31 0.92
C GLU A 94 1.79 -1.67 0.23
N ASN A 95 2.56 -1.93 -0.82
CA ASN A 95 2.60 -3.24 -1.48
C ASN A 95 4.03 -3.63 -1.89
N TYR A 96 4.97 -3.28 -1.04
CA TYR A 96 6.36 -3.69 -1.21
C TYR A 96 6.55 -5.18 -0.89
N ARG A 97 7.72 -5.69 -1.22
CA ARG A 97 8.10 -7.04 -0.78
C ARG A 97 8.16 -7.09 0.75
N PRO A 98 7.66 -8.17 1.37
CA PRO A 98 7.73 -8.35 2.81
C PRO A 98 9.12 -8.03 3.39
N GLY A 99 9.15 -7.31 4.50
CA GLY A 99 10.38 -6.87 5.14
C GLY A 99 11.03 -5.61 4.54
N THR A 100 10.44 -5.00 3.50
CA THR A 100 11.01 -3.77 2.91
C THR A 100 10.81 -2.57 3.84
N MET A 101 9.64 -2.39 4.39
CA MET A 101 9.35 -1.28 5.30
C MET A 101 10.16 -1.40 6.60
N GLU A 102 10.33 -2.61 7.11
CA GLU A 102 11.18 -2.90 8.28
C GLU A 102 12.65 -2.54 7.99
N LYS A 103 13.19 -2.91 6.83
CA LYS A 103 14.56 -2.54 6.42
C LYS A 103 14.74 -1.04 6.26
N LEU A 104 13.70 -0.31 5.92
CA LEU A 104 13.72 1.14 5.87
C LEU A 104 13.62 1.76 7.28
N GLY A 105 13.29 0.99 8.32
CA GLY A 105 12.99 1.49 9.67
C GLY A 105 11.65 2.22 9.73
N LEU A 106 10.71 1.82 8.86
CA LEU A 106 9.37 2.39 8.69
C LEU A 106 8.29 1.30 8.75
N GLY A 107 8.60 0.13 9.34
CA GLY A 107 7.63 -0.95 9.53
C GLY A 107 6.54 -0.58 10.53
N TYR A 108 5.49 -1.40 10.58
CA TYR A 108 4.30 -1.15 11.41
C TYR A 108 4.62 -0.80 12.88
N ASP A 109 5.53 -1.54 13.51
CA ASP A 109 5.87 -1.32 14.93
C ASP A 109 6.39 0.11 15.16
N VAL A 110 7.26 0.60 14.26
CA VAL A 110 7.79 1.97 14.32
C VAL A 110 6.68 3.00 14.08
N LEU A 111 5.81 2.76 13.10
CA LEU A 111 4.72 3.70 12.78
C LEU A 111 3.69 3.77 13.90
N LYS A 112 3.41 2.63 14.55
CA LYS A 112 2.51 2.54 15.70
C LYS A 112 3.05 3.29 16.93
N GLU A 113 4.36 3.31 17.14
CA GLU A 113 4.98 4.12 18.21
C GLU A 113 4.78 5.62 17.95
N ILE A 114 4.80 6.04 16.67
CA ILE A 114 4.63 7.44 16.27
C ILE A 114 3.15 7.85 16.33
N ASN A 115 2.26 6.98 15.85
CA ASN A 115 0.82 7.19 15.85
C ASN A 115 0.12 5.88 16.27
N PRO A 116 -0.26 5.73 17.54
CA PRO A 116 -0.89 4.51 18.06
C PRO A 116 -2.23 4.15 17.39
N ALA A 117 -2.89 5.11 16.75
CA ALA A 117 -4.16 4.92 16.06
C ALA A 117 -3.98 4.55 14.57
N ILE A 118 -2.75 4.49 14.06
CA ILE A 118 -2.49 4.26 12.63
C ILE A 118 -3.01 2.89 12.18
N ILE A 119 -3.74 2.87 11.09
CA ILE A 119 -4.11 1.65 10.37
C ILE A 119 -3.04 1.37 9.32
N TYR A 120 -2.45 0.18 9.34
CA TYR A 120 -1.42 -0.21 8.38
C TYR A 120 -1.93 -1.32 7.47
N GLY A 121 -2.04 -1.03 6.17
CA GLY A 121 -2.47 -1.97 5.15
C GLY A 121 -1.29 -2.42 4.29
N ALA A 122 -0.92 -3.70 4.38
CA ALA A 122 0.09 -4.31 3.51
C ALA A 122 -0.58 -5.21 2.47
N VAL A 123 -0.42 -4.86 1.20
CA VAL A 123 -1.02 -5.61 0.08
C VAL A 123 0.03 -6.52 -0.55
N SER A 124 -0.18 -7.82 -0.49
CA SER A 124 0.72 -8.80 -1.13
C SER A 124 -0.05 -9.98 -1.70
N GLY A 125 0.53 -10.67 -2.69
CA GLY A 125 -0.10 -11.83 -3.31
C GLY A 125 -0.25 -13.04 -2.38
N PHE A 126 0.52 -13.09 -1.29
CA PHE A 126 0.57 -14.27 -0.41
C PHE A 126 0.56 -13.92 1.09
N GLY A 127 0.37 -12.66 1.48
CA GLY A 127 0.42 -12.18 2.87
C GLY A 127 1.85 -11.95 3.39
N HIS A 128 1.99 -11.59 4.64
CA HIS A 128 3.26 -11.30 5.30
C HIS A 128 3.65 -12.35 6.36
N THR A 129 2.99 -13.52 6.39
CA THR A 129 3.21 -14.58 7.37
C THR A 129 4.40 -15.48 7.03
N GLN A 130 4.90 -16.24 8.03
CA GLN A 130 6.05 -17.13 7.85
C GLN A 130 5.83 -18.23 6.79
N MET A 131 4.59 -18.61 6.50
CA MET A 131 4.28 -19.61 5.48
C MET A 131 4.76 -19.19 4.09
N GLN A 132 4.77 -17.91 3.79
CA GLN A 132 5.27 -17.36 2.52
C GLN A 132 6.78 -17.46 2.33
N ARG A 133 7.55 -17.47 3.41
CA ARG A 133 9.00 -17.65 3.31
C ARG A 133 9.40 -19.01 2.76
N LYS A 134 8.51 -20.01 2.84
CA LYS A 134 8.74 -21.36 2.31
C LYS A 134 8.34 -21.53 0.84
N THR A 135 7.55 -20.61 0.29
CA THR A 135 7.07 -20.66 -1.10
C THR A 135 7.82 -19.73 -2.05
N HIS A 136 9.06 -19.38 -1.74
CA HIS A 136 9.91 -18.54 -2.59
C HIS A 136 10.27 -19.12 -3.97
N SER A 137 9.77 -20.28 -4.32
CA SER A 137 9.93 -20.87 -5.65
C SER A 137 8.75 -20.66 -6.58
N PHE A 138 7.73 -19.93 -6.18
CA PHE A 138 6.62 -19.59 -7.07
C PHE A 138 6.99 -18.40 -7.95
N THR A 139 7.61 -18.72 -9.06
CA THR A 139 7.70 -17.82 -10.22
C THR A 139 6.28 -17.61 -10.74
N LEU A 140 5.93 -16.40 -11.16
CA LEU A 140 4.66 -16.01 -11.78
C LEU A 140 4.23 -16.82 -13.03
N HIS A 141 4.87 -17.94 -13.32
CA HIS A 141 4.63 -18.82 -14.47
C HIS A 141 3.75 -20.03 -14.18
N GLY A 142 3.21 -20.14 -12.98
CA GLY A 142 2.43 -21.31 -12.60
C GLY A 142 1.28 -20.96 -11.67
N ILE A 143 0.35 -20.11 -12.13
CA ILE A 143 -0.99 -20.18 -11.59
C ILE A 143 -1.59 -21.44 -12.22
N ASP A 144 -1.23 -22.60 -11.68
CA ASP A 144 -1.96 -23.81 -11.97
C ASP A 144 -3.35 -23.62 -11.38
N GLN A 145 -4.35 -23.67 -12.23
CA GLN A 145 -5.75 -23.58 -11.84
C GLN A 145 -6.18 -24.69 -10.84
N GLN A 146 -5.31 -25.61 -10.53
CA GLN A 146 -5.58 -26.70 -9.57
C GLN A 146 -5.21 -26.37 -8.12
N THR A 147 -4.59 -25.23 -7.83
CA THR A 147 -4.28 -24.83 -6.45
C THR A 147 -5.39 -23.99 -5.80
N HIS A 148 -6.62 -24.16 -6.25
CA HIS A 148 -7.81 -23.47 -5.76
C HIS A 148 -8.19 -23.70 -4.31
N THR A 149 -7.45 -24.47 -3.55
CA THR A 149 -7.92 -24.89 -2.22
C THR A 149 -6.95 -24.59 -1.11
N THR A 150 -6.15 -23.57 -1.24
CA THR A 150 -5.51 -23.05 -0.04
C THR A 150 -6.43 -21.98 0.55
N TYR A 151 -7.37 -22.42 1.36
CA TYR A 151 -8.15 -21.55 2.21
C TYR A 151 -7.18 -20.80 3.11
N HIS A 152 -6.87 -19.58 2.73
CA HIS A 152 -6.19 -18.68 3.62
C HIS A 152 -7.19 -18.28 4.69
N HIS A 153 -6.92 -18.67 5.90
CA HIS A 153 -7.62 -18.13 7.03
C HIS A 153 -7.50 -16.61 6.95
N HIS A 154 -8.60 -15.95 6.61
CA HIS A 154 -8.77 -14.56 6.88
C HIS A 154 -8.69 -14.38 8.40
N ARG A 155 -7.52 -14.20 8.93
CA ARG A 155 -7.40 -13.50 10.18
C ARG A 155 -7.62 -12.04 9.85
N VAL A 156 -8.85 -11.65 9.78
CA VAL A 156 -9.23 -10.37 10.32
C VAL A 156 -8.80 -10.50 11.76
N ALA A 157 -7.68 -9.92 12.14
CA ALA A 157 -7.27 -9.84 13.52
C ALA A 157 -8.46 -9.24 14.24
N GLY A 158 -9.03 -10.00 15.17
CA GLY A 158 -10.28 -9.64 15.81
C GLY A 158 -10.16 -8.27 16.43
N PHE A 159 -11.26 -7.63 16.60
CA PHE A 159 -11.45 -6.38 17.33
C PHE A 159 -11.13 -6.56 18.81
N ASP A 160 -9.93 -6.90 19.14
CA ASP A 160 -9.41 -6.97 20.50
C ASP A 160 -8.41 -5.85 20.79
N GLY A 161 -8.69 -4.68 20.22
CA GLY A 161 -8.18 -3.38 20.71
C GLY A 161 -6.68 -3.11 20.52
N HIS A 162 -5.89 -4.03 19.98
CA HIS A 162 -4.44 -3.89 20.03
C HIS A 162 -3.65 -4.10 18.72
N HIS A 163 -4.27 -4.57 17.63
CA HIS A 163 -3.55 -4.72 16.36
C HIS A 163 -4.45 -4.40 15.17
N HIS A 164 -4.21 -3.28 14.52
CA HIS A 164 -4.87 -2.88 13.28
C HIS A 164 -3.96 -3.14 12.08
N VAL A 165 -3.73 -4.40 11.74
CA VAL A 165 -3.09 -4.78 10.49
C VAL A 165 -4.17 -5.31 9.55
N LEU A 166 -4.43 -4.60 8.46
CA LEU A 166 -5.31 -5.05 7.40
C LEU A 166 -4.45 -5.66 6.29
N GLU A 167 -4.48 -6.98 6.16
CA GLU A 167 -3.91 -7.66 5.01
C GLU A 167 -4.99 -7.84 3.94
N ILE A 168 -4.83 -7.19 2.80
CA ILE A 168 -5.75 -7.31 1.67
C ILE A 168 -5.15 -8.30 0.67
N PHE A 169 -5.82 -9.41 0.45
CA PHE A 169 -5.46 -10.39 -0.56
C PHE A 169 -6.31 -10.17 -1.81
N LEU A 170 -5.67 -10.17 -2.97
CA LEU A 170 -6.34 -10.19 -4.26
C LEU A 170 -6.12 -11.56 -4.91
N HIS A 171 -7.20 -12.19 -5.28
CA HIS A 171 -7.22 -13.42 -6.08
C HIS A 171 -7.14 -13.07 -7.57
#